data_f70695507303581b43c730818a5e7f9b
#
_entry.id   f70695507303581b43c730818a5e7f9b
#
_cell.length_a   1.000
_cell.length_b   1.000
_cell.length_c   1.000
_cell.angle_alpha   90.00
_cell.angle_beta   90.00
_cell.angle_gamma   90.00
#
_symmetry.space_group_name_H-M   'P 1'
#
loop_
_entity.id
_entity.type
_entity.pdbx_description
1 polymer ?
#
loop_
_entity_poly.entity_id
_entity_poly.type
_entity_poly.pdbx_seq_one_letter_code
_entity_poly.pdbx_strand_id
1 'polypeptide(L)'
;MSGHELTVGRGVIAELVGQAALEVPGVMRVGRGGSAVRRFFHGAPVAVRFDDERVRVRLWIVARPGHEIGPLTRQVGMAVAATVERLLGLELAEVTVLVDGVGN
;
A
#
# COMPACT_ATOMS: atom_id res chain seq x y z
N MET A 1 32.06 -3.91 4.54
CA MET A 1 31.32 -3.86 4.21
C MET A 1 31.26 -4.00 3.61
N SER A 2 31.17 -4.13 3.74
CA SER A 2 30.84 -4.37 2.96
C SER A 2 30.19 -3.76 2.12
N GLY A 3 30.34 -3.37 1.29
CA GLY A 3 29.66 -2.66 0.32
C GLY A 3 28.46 -3.35 -0.24
N HIS A 4 27.94 -4.28 0.54
CA HIS A 4 26.81 -5.04 0.02
C HIS A 4 25.57 -4.81 0.80
N GLU A 5 25.52 -3.65 1.42
CA GLU A 5 24.30 -3.28 2.07
C GLU A 5 23.26 -3.02 1.03
N LEU A 6 22.17 -3.75 1.07
CA LEU A 6 21.05 -3.48 0.20
C LEU A 6 20.13 -2.50 0.90
N THR A 7 20.06 -1.33 0.34
CA THR A 7 19.14 -0.33 0.85
C THR A 7 17.90 -0.34 -0.04
N VAL A 8 16.80 -0.74 0.53
CA VAL A 8 15.54 -0.72 -0.19
C VAL A 8 14.91 0.65 0.01
N GLY A 9 14.83 1.41 -1.05
CA GLY A 9 14.28 2.75 -0.98
C GLY A 9 12.77 2.75 -0.87
N ARG A 10 12.23 3.87 -0.41
CA ARG A 10 10.79 3.99 -0.23
C ARG A 10 10.02 3.78 -1.53
N GLY A 11 10.60 4.20 -2.66
CA GLY A 11 9.94 4.02 -3.93
C GLY A 11 9.75 2.56 -4.30
N VAL A 12 10.76 1.73 -4.02
CA VAL A 12 10.67 0.30 -4.29
C VAL A 12 9.62 -0.34 -3.38
N ILE A 13 9.63 0.03 -2.10
CA ILE A 13 8.64 -0.50 -1.17
C ILE A 13 7.24 -0.13 -1.63
N ALA A 14 7.04 1.14 -1.99
CA ALA A 14 5.74 1.63 -2.43
C ALA A 14 5.25 0.87 -3.67
N GLU A 15 6.14 0.61 -4.60
CA GLU A 15 5.76 -0.11 -5.82
C GLU A 15 5.34 -1.54 -5.53
N LEU A 16 6.12 -2.24 -4.71
CA LEU A 16 5.81 -3.62 -4.38
C LEU A 16 4.55 -3.73 -3.52
N VAL A 17 4.36 -2.80 -2.60
CA VAL A 17 3.15 -2.73 -1.79
C VAL A 17 1.93 -2.49 -2.69
N GLY A 18 2.06 -1.56 -3.63
CA GLY A 18 0.97 -1.27 -4.56
C GLY A 18 0.59 -2.49 -5.38
N GLN A 19 1.58 -3.23 -5.86
CA GLN A 19 1.32 -4.44 -6.63
C GLN A 19 0.65 -5.51 -5.77
N ALA A 20 1.09 -5.67 -4.54
CA ALA A 20 0.49 -6.65 -3.64
C ALA A 20 -0.97 -6.33 -3.39
N ALA A 21 -1.29 -5.06 -3.19
CA ALA A 21 -2.67 -4.63 -2.98
C ALA A 21 -3.53 -4.89 -4.22
N LEU A 22 -2.98 -4.63 -5.40
CA LEU A 22 -3.72 -4.86 -6.64
C LEU A 22 -4.08 -6.32 -6.88
N GLU A 23 -3.31 -7.22 -6.32
CA GLU A 23 -3.57 -8.65 -6.48
C GLU A 23 -4.70 -9.14 -5.60
N VAL A 24 -5.15 -8.36 -4.65
CA VAL A 24 -6.27 -8.74 -3.81
C VAL A 24 -7.56 -8.58 -4.62
N PRO A 25 -8.36 -9.66 -4.74
CA PRO A 25 -9.65 -9.54 -5.44
C PRO A 25 -10.50 -8.53 -4.70
N GLY A 26 -11.13 -7.66 -5.38
CA GLY A 26 -11.90 -6.60 -4.76
C GLY A 26 -11.21 -5.26 -4.79
N VAL A 27 -9.93 -5.22 -5.08
CA VAL A 27 -9.23 -3.97 -5.31
C VAL A 27 -9.29 -3.65 -6.78
N MET A 28 -9.91 -2.53 -7.12
CA MET A 28 -9.99 -2.10 -8.50
C MET A 28 -8.70 -1.42 -8.92
N ARG A 29 -8.18 -0.56 -8.05
CA ARG A 29 -6.90 0.08 -8.28
C ARG A 29 -6.35 0.63 -6.99
N VAL A 30 -5.05 0.86 -6.99
CA VAL A 30 -4.36 1.53 -5.90
C VAL A 30 -4.23 2.99 -6.30
N GLY A 31 -4.84 3.86 -5.51
CA GLY A 31 -4.84 5.27 -5.80
C GLY A 31 -6.09 5.90 -5.25
N ARG A 32 -6.21 7.18 -5.51
CA ARG A 32 -7.40 7.91 -5.13
C ARG A 32 -8.40 7.83 -6.24
N GLY A 33 -9.64 7.56 -5.88
CA GLY A 33 -10.74 7.74 -6.78
C GLY A 33 -11.12 9.20 -6.78
N GLY A 34 -11.89 9.61 -7.73
CA GLY A 34 -12.41 10.96 -7.74
C GLY A 34 -11.90 11.79 -8.88
N SER A 35 -12.09 13.08 -8.77
CA SER A 35 -11.87 13.98 -9.88
C SER A 35 -10.40 14.23 -10.13
N ALA A 36 -10.12 14.75 -11.33
CA ALA A 36 -8.75 15.11 -11.70
C ALA A 36 -8.17 16.18 -10.76
N VAL A 37 -9.02 17.00 -10.17
CA VAL A 37 -8.57 18.04 -9.26
C VAL A 37 -7.87 17.45 -8.06
N ARG A 38 -8.35 16.33 -7.58
CA ARG A 38 -7.74 15.68 -6.43
C ARG A 38 -6.31 15.27 -6.67
N ARG A 39 -5.98 14.95 -7.91
CA ARG A 39 -4.64 14.47 -8.20
C ARG A 39 -3.58 15.51 -7.97
N PHE A 40 -3.94 16.77 -7.97
CA PHE A 40 -2.97 17.85 -7.77
C PHE A 40 -2.66 18.07 -6.30
N PHE A 41 -3.51 17.59 -5.41
CA PHE A 41 -3.40 17.92 -4.00
C PHE A 41 -3.05 16.74 -3.14
N HIS A 42 -2.76 15.61 -3.74
CA HIS A 42 -2.50 14.41 -2.98
C HIS A 42 -1.12 13.88 -3.26
N GLY A 43 -0.53 13.34 -2.23
CA GLY A 43 0.71 12.64 -2.38
C GLY A 43 0.50 11.32 -3.11
N ALA A 44 1.54 10.53 -3.15
CA ALA A 44 1.48 9.23 -3.80
C ALA A 44 0.38 8.38 -3.17
N PRO A 45 -0.25 7.49 -3.96
CA PRO A 45 -1.27 6.60 -3.42
C PRO A 45 -0.74 5.64 -2.38
N VAL A 46 0.55 5.40 -2.37
CA VAL A 46 1.20 4.61 -1.34
C VAL A 46 2.27 5.48 -0.69
N ALA A 47 2.14 5.68 0.60
CA ALA A 47 3.10 6.45 1.38
C ALA A 47 3.85 5.50 2.30
N VAL A 48 5.17 5.61 2.28
CA VAL A 48 6.04 4.76 3.09
C VAL A 48 6.87 5.68 3.97
N ARG A 49 6.89 5.37 5.27
CA ARG A 49 7.71 6.10 6.22
C ARG A 49 8.56 5.13 7.01
N PHE A 50 9.78 5.53 7.24
CA PHE A 50 10.66 4.80 8.13
C PHE A 50 10.60 5.45 9.51
N ASP A 51 10.42 4.62 10.51
CA ASP A 51 10.36 5.04 11.90
C ASP A 51 11.37 4.15 12.62
N ASP A 52 12.57 4.67 12.75
CA ASP A 52 13.74 3.88 13.16
C ASP A 52 13.96 2.77 12.14
N GLU A 53 13.90 1.53 12.56
CA GLU A 53 14.10 0.41 11.64
C GLU A 53 12.80 -0.21 11.20
N ARG A 54 11.70 0.44 11.47
CA ARG A 54 10.38 -0.10 11.16
C ARG A 54 9.74 0.71 10.08
N VAL A 55 8.82 0.08 9.38
CA VAL A 55 8.17 0.69 8.22
C VAL A 55 6.70 0.94 8.55
N ARG A 56 6.24 2.12 8.22
CA ARG A 56 4.82 2.45 8.24
C ARG A 56 4.36 2.64 6.82
N VAL A 57 3.24 2.02 6.49
CA VAL A 57 2.71 2.09 5.14
C VAL A 57 1.27 2.59 5.21
N ARG A 58 0.97 3.54 4.35
CA ARG A 58 -0.40 4.00 4.17
C ARG A 58 -0.72 3.97 2.70
N LEU A 59 -1.85 3.39 2.35
CA LEU A 59 -2.21 3.32 0.94
C LEU A 59 -3.69 3.58 0.75
N TRP A 60 -3.99 4.11 -0.41
CA TRP A 60 -5.35 4.37 -0.86
C TRP A 60 -5.74 3.36 -1.90
N ILE A 61 -6.94 2.82 -1.78
CA ILE A 61 -7.47 1.89 -2.78
C ILE A 61 -8.85 2.32 -3.21
N VAL A 62 -9.24 1.88 -4.39
CA VAL A 62 -10.61 1.96 -4.86
C VAL A 62 -11.13 0.54 -4.92
N ALA A 63 -12.25 0.29 -4.26
CA ALA A 63 -12.82 -1.04 -4.18
C ALA A 63 -13.69 -1.35 -5.38
N ARG A 64 -13.76 -2.62 -5.74
CA ARG A 64 -14.74 -3.06 -6.74
C ARG A 64 -16.11 -3.16 -6.09
N PRO A 65 -17.17 -2.93 -6.88
CA PRO A 65 -18.53 -3.08 -6.34
C PRO A 65 -18.76 -4.48 -5.81
N GLY A 66 -19.60 -4.59 -4.79
CA GLY A 66 -20.00 -5.86 -4.26
C GLY A 66 -19.10 -6.46 -3.20
N HIS A 67 -18.03 -5.79 -2.86
CA HIS A 67 -17.12 -6.28 -1.82
C HIS A 67 -17.36 -5.54 -0.53
N GLU A 68 -17.35 -6.27 0.56
CA GLU A 68 -17.46 -5.65 1.87
C GLU A 68 -16.14 -4.96 2.21
N ILE A 69 -16.23 -3.74 2.68
CA ILE A 69 -15.05 -2.90 2.88
C ILE A 69 -14.18 -3.42 4.02
N GLY A 70 -14.79 -3.83 5.14
CA GLY A 70 -14.04 -4.33 6.28
C GLY A 70 -13.14 -5.52 5.94
N PRO A 71 -13.72 -6.62 5.43
CA PRO A 71 -12.90 -7.75 5.02
C PRO A 71 -11.88 -7.40 3.95
N LEU A 72 -12.26 -6.53 3.01
CA LEU A 72 -11.33 -6.13 1.94
C LEU A 72 -10.11 -5.42 2.50
N THR A 73 -10.32 -4.46 3.41
CA THR A 73 -9.19 -3.74 3.99
C THR A 73 -8.28 -4.66 4.79
N ARG A 74 -8.86 -5.64 5.47
CA ARG A 74 -8.04 -6.60 6.19
C ARG A 74 -7.21 -7.46 5.24
N GLN A 75 -7.80 -7.89 4.15
CA GLN A 75 -7.06 -8.68 3.16
C GLN A 75 -5.92 -7.89 2.54
N VAL A 76 -6.19 -6.65 2.21
CA VAL A 76 -5.14 -5.76 1.67
C VAL A 76 -4.04 -5.57 2.70
N GLY A 77 -4.42 -5.32 3.95
CA GLY A 77 -3.45 -5.16 5.01
C GLY A 77 -2.55 -6.37 5.17
N MET A 78 -3.15 -7.56 5.10
CA MET A 78 -2.39 -8.80 5.22
C MET A 78 -1.43 -9.00 4.03
N ALA A 79 -1.89 -8.68 2.84
CA ALA A 79 -1.06 -8.81 1.65
C ALA A 79 0.13 -7.86 1.70
N VAL A 80 -0.12 -6.64 2.16
CA VAL A 80 0.94 -5.64 2.30
C VAL A 80 1.93 -6.07 3.38
N ALA A 81 1.42 -6.54 4.51
CA ALA A 81 2.27 -7.00 5.59
C ALA A 81 3.18 -8.14 5.12
N ALA A 82 2.62 -9.08 4.38
CA ALA A 82 3.41 -10.19 3.87
C ALA A 82 4.52 -9.71 2.93
N THR A 83 4.21 -8.73 2.08
CA THR A 83 5.20 -8.17 1.17
C THR A 83 6.32 -7.50 1.94
N VAL A 84 5.98 -6.67 2.92
CA VAL A 84 6.99 -5.93 3.68
C VAL A 84 7.85 -6.88 4.51
N GLU A 85 7.21 -7.82 5.18
CA GLU A 85 7.94 -8.65 6.13
C GLU A 85 8.62 -9.84 5.50
N ARG A 86 7.93 -10.52 4.58
CA ARG A 86 8.48 -11.75 4.00
C ARG A 86 9.34 -11.50 2.78
N LEU A 87 8.85 -10.67 1.89
CA LEU A 87 9.58 -10.42 0.65
C LEU A 87 10.74 -9.47 0.87
N LEU A 88 10.50 -8.39 1.59
CA LEU A 88 11.51 -7.36 1.79
C LEU A 88 12.32 -7.54 3.06
N GLY A 89 11.86 -8.37 3.98
CA GLY A 89 12.58 -8.62 5.23
C GLY A 89 12.61 -7.43 6.17
N LEU A 90 11.62 -6.54 6.06
CA LEU A 90 11.56 -5.35 6.89
C LEU A 90 10.55 -5.55 8.01
N GLU A 91 10.77 -4.86 9.12
CA GLU A 91 9.82 -4.90 10.22
C GLU A 91 8.71 -3.88 9.96
N LEU A 92 7.47 -4.33 10.04
CA LEU A 92 6.33 -3.48 9.78
C LEU A 92 5.77 -2.95 11.09
N ALA A 93 5.69 -1.64 11.22
CA ALA A 93 5.09 -1.01 12.38
C ALA A 93 3.58 -0.87 12.23
N GLU A 94 3.14 -0.50 11.04
CA GLU A 94 1.73 -0.20 10.84
C GLU A 94 1.39 -0.20 9.36
N VAL A 95 0.20 -0.71 9.02
CA VAL A 95 -0.37 -0.55 7.69
C VAL A 95 -1.74 0.11 7.86
N THR A 96 -1.94 1.18 7.13
CA THR A 96 -3.25 1.85 7.07
C THR A 96 -3.77 1.77 5.65
N VAL A 97 -4.93 1.15 5.50
CA VAL A 97 -5.57 1.02 4.20
C VAL A 97 -6.79 1.93 4.19
N LEU A 98 -6.80 2.85 3.24
CA LEU A 98 -7.88 3.82 3.11
C LEU A 98 -8.63 3.54 1.82
N VAL A 99 -9.95 3.44 1.93
CA VAL A 99 -10.78 3.20 0.76
C VAL A 99 -11.36 4.54 0.32
N ASP A 100 -11.00 4.96 -0.89
CA ASP A 100 -11.39 6.26 -1.40
C ASP A 100 -12.62 6.17 -2.30
N GLY A 101 -13.25 5.04 -2.33
CA GLY A 101 -14.47 4.89 -3.10
C GLY A 101 -14.63 3.50 -3.65
N VAL A 102 -15.78 3.32 -4.31
CA VAL A 102 -16.11 2.08 -4.99
C VAL A 102 -16.20 2.41 -6.47
N GLY A 103 -15.45 1.67 -7.27
CA GLY A 103 -15.44 1.89 -8.70
C GLY A 103 -16.66 1.32 -9.38
N ASN A 104 -16.79 1.66 -10.65
CA ASN A 104 -17.88 1.15 -11.49
C ASN A 104 -17.39 0.03 -12.38
#